data_bdc4f764b850dddf810e2ba7e2e5cfda
#
_entry.id   bdc4f764b850dddf810e2ba7e2e5cfda
#
_cell.length_a   1.000
_cell.length_b   1.000
_cell.length_c   1.000
_cell.angle_alpha   90.00
_cell.angle_beta   90.00
_cell.angle_gamma   90.00
#
_symmetry.space_group_name_H-M   'P 1'
#
loop_
_entity.id
_entity.type
_entity.pdbx_description
1 polymer ?
#
loop_
_entity_poly.entity_id
_entity_poly.type
_entity_poly.pdbx_seq_one_letter_code
_entity_poly.pdbx_strand_id
1 'polypeptide(L)'
;MSENTNQQTTSVAEAAETAEDTNEQRQIRIEKLKALQESGKDPFQVMTAEQTHHTTDAKAEYAALEAELLKDRSEPNIEGLEEQEARMVKKADYNDRRAIMDAQPIRVSIAGRMMFKRVMGKASFCNIQDKLGNIQVYVAKDGIGEEPYAAFKKSDIGDIFEIKGFLFRTMTGEISIHAEELKLISKSLLPLPEKFHGLKDADTRYRRRYVDLIVNPEVKDTFVKRAKIISSVRKTLDDVGYIEVETPVLNTIAGGASARPFITHHNALDLDMYMRIATELPLKRLIVGGMERVYEIGRIFRNEGMDTRHNPEFTTIEFYEAYTDYNGMMDRTEAIVRNAAMAANGTYKVTFKGVDIDLEKPFARMSMTEAVKKYTGIDFDEFACDHEK
;
A
#
# COMPACT_ATOMS: atom_id res chain seq x y z
N MET A 1 19.87 38.93 -4.10
CA MET A 1 18.74 38.88 -3.14
C MET A 1 17.34 39.07 -3.79
N SER A 2 17.24 39.29 -5.09
CA SER A 2 15.97 39.59 -5.80
C SER A 2 15.32 38.39 -6.53
N GLU A 3 16.01 37.30 -6.73
CA GLU A 3 15.42 36.10 -7.41
C GLU A 3 14.64 35.17 -6.47
N ASN A 4 14.96 35.16 -5.18
CA ASN A 4 14.26 34.29 -4.20
C ASN A 4 12.87 34.81 -3.80
N THR A 5 12.60 36.11 -3.97
CA THR A 5 11.31 36.69 -3.61
C THR A 5 10.24 36.46 -4.68
N ASN A 6 10.63 36.36 -5.95
CA ASN A 6 9.69 36.07 -7.05
C ASN A 6 9.23 34.60 -7.11
N GLN A 7 10.08 33.65 -6.75
CA GLN A 7 9.69 32.22 -6.70
C GLN A 7 8.73 31.91 -5.53
N GLN A 8 8.90 32.59 -4.40
CA GLN A 8 8.00 32.43 -3.25
C GLN A 8 6.62 33.04 -3.48
N THR A 9 6.54 34.20 -4.16
CA THR A 9 5.26 34.85 -4.48
C THR A 9 4.46 34.10 -5.53
N THR A 10 5.12 33.53 -6.54
CA THR A 10 4.44 32.67 -7.55
C THR A 10 3.88 31.40 -6.94
N SER A 11 4.63 30.73 -6.06
CA SER A 11 4.19 29.49 -5.40
C SER A 11 3.03 29.72 -4.41
N VAL A 12 2.96 30.87 -3.76
CA VAL A 12 1.86 31.22 -2.85
C VAL A 12 0.59 31.58 -3.62
N ALA A 13 0.70 32.25 -4.76
CA ALA A 13 -0.44 32.56 -5.63
C ALA A 13 -1.01 31.28 -6.28
N GLU A 14 -0.18 30.40 -6.82
CA GLU A 14 -0.61 29.10 -7.34
C GLU A 14 -1.25 28.20 -6.27
N ALA A 15 -0.72 28.21 -5.04
CA ALA A 15 -1.29 27.45 -3.93
C ALA A 15 -2.65 28.02 -3.48
N ALA A 16 -2.85 29.34 -3.55
CA ALA A 16 -4.12 29.98 -3.24
C ALA A 16 -5.17 29.71 -4.32
N GLU A 17 -4.82 29.78 -5.60
CA GLU A 17 -5.69 29.49 -6.74
C GLU A 17 -6.14 28.01 -6.74
N THR A 18 -5.22 27.07 -6.46
CA THR A 18 -5.56 25.64 -6.32
C THR A 18 -6.43 25.37 -5.10
N ALA A 19 -6.35 26.13 -4.03
CA ALA A 19 -7.19 26.00 -2.84
C ALA A 19 -8.61 26.51 -3.07
N GLU A 20 -8.79 27.58 -3.83
CA GLU A 20 -10.12 28.11 -4.22
C GLU A 20 -10.81 27.14 -5.20
N ASP A 21 -10.16 26.66 -6.23
CA ASP A 21 -10.67 25.66 -7.16
C ASP A 21 -11.09 24.36 -6.44
N THR A 22 -10.30 23.92 -5.50
CA THR A 22 -10.63 22.74 -4.69
C THR A 22 -11.88 22.96 -3.83
N ASN A 23 -12.07 24.16 -3.32
CA ASN A 23 -13.21 24.52 -2.49
C ASN A 23 -14.50 24.61 -3.32
N GLU A 24 -14.44 25.18 -4.51
CA GLU A 24 -15.55 25.25 -5.45
C GLU A 24 -15.98 23.85 -5.91
N GLN A 25 -15.05 23.02 -6.34
CA GLN A 25 -15.33 21.64 -6.71
C GLN A 25 -15.93 20.83 -5.55
N ARG A 26 -15.47 21.04 -4.33
CA ARG A 26 -16.04 20.42 -3.14
C ARG A 26 -17.48 20.85 -2.93
N GLN A 27 -17.79 22.13 -3.09
CA GLN A 27 -19.17 22.65 -2.95
C GLN A 27 -20.10 22.02 -3.98
N ILE A 28 -19.70 21.95 -5.24
CA ILE A 28 -20.47 21.27 -6.30
C ILE A 28 -20.75 19.79 -5.95
N ARG A 29 -19.76 19.09 -5.39
CA ARG A 29 -19.93 17.68 -4.98
C ARG A 29 -20.86 17.52 -3.78
N ILE A 30 -20.85 18.47 -2.84
CA ILE A 30 -21.79 18.52 -1.71
C ILE A 30 -23.21 18.74 -2.22
N GLU A 31 -23.42 19.63 -3.19
CA GLU A 31 -24.74 19.86 -3.81
C GLU A 31 -25.25 18.61 -4.53
N LYS A 32 -24.40 17.91 -5.27
CA LYS A 32 -24.74 16.61 -5.87
C LYS A 32 -25.14 15.58 -4.83
N LEU A 33 -24.44 15.53 -3.68
CA LEU A 33 -24.79 14.64 -2.56
C LEU A 33 -26.16 14.99 -2.00
N LYS A 34 -26.44 16.27 -1.73
CA LYS A 34 -27.73 16.71 -1.22
C LYS A 34 -28.88 16.30 -2.15
N ALA A 35 -28.70 16.51 -3.47
CA ALA A 35 -29.70 16.08 -4.46
C ALA A 35 -29.94 14.56 -4.45
N LEU A 36 -28.88 13.75 -4.23
CA LEU A 36 -29.02 12.30 -4.06
C LEU A 36 -29.79 11.95 -2.77
N GLN A 37 -29.51 12.63 -1.68
CA GLN A 37 -30.19 12.45 -0.39
C GLN A 37 -31.68 12.81 -0.49
N GLU A 38 -32.00 13.94 -1.09
CA GLU A 38 -33.39 14.40 -1.32
C GLU A 38 -34.18 13.44 -2.21
N SER A 39 -33.51 12.78 -3.17
CA SER A 39 -34.12 11.76 -4.04
C SER A 39 -34.23 10.36 -3.40
N GLY A 40 -33.83 10.19 -2.13
CA GLY A 40 -33.82 8.91 -1.45
C GLY A 40 -32.72 7.94 -1.90
N LYS A 41 -31.71 8.43 -2.65
CA LYS A 41 -30.57 7.66 -3.16
C LYS A 41 -29.28 8.02 -2.44
N ASP A 42 -29.33 8.22 -1.12
CA ASP A 42 -28.15 8.57 -0.33
C ASP A 42 -27.11 7.45 -0.34
N PRO A 43 -25.93 7.66 -0.96
CA PRO A 43 -24.89 6.63 -1.04
C PRO A 43 -24.30 6.28 0.33
N PHE A 44 -24.40 7.15 1.32
CA PHE A 44 -23.88 6.89 2.67
C PHE A 44 -24.83 6.05 3.54
N GLN A 45 -26.04 5.74 3.05
CA GLN A 45 -26.94 4.75 3.67
C GLN A 45 -26.70 3.33 3.12
N VAL A 46 -25.82 3.17 2.14
CA VAL A 46 -25.47 1.85 1.61
C VAL A 46 -24.46 1.19 2.55
N MET A 47 -24.92 0.22 3.34
CA MET A 47 -24.12 -0.44 4.38
C MET A 47 -23.26 -1.58 3.85
N THR A 48 -23.68 -2.22 2.76
CA THR A 48 -23.01 -3.39 2.18
C THR A 48 -22.96 -3.32 0.67
N ALA A 49 -21.93 -3.94 0.09
CA ALA A 49 -21.82 -4.19 -1.34
C ALA A 49 -21.56 -5.69 -1.56
N GLU A 50 -22.16 -6.24 -2.59
CA GLU A 50 -21.86 -7.60 -3.03
C GLU A 50 -20.57 -7.57 -3.84
N GLN A 51 -19.56 -8.33 -3.38
CA GLN A 51 -18.29 -8.44 -4.10
C GLN A 51 -17.96 -9.91 -4.28
N THR A 52 -18.04 -10.39 -5.53
CA THR A 52 -17.71 -11.78 -5.88
C THR A 52 -16.24 -11.92 -6.25
N HIS A 53 -15.65 -10.91 -6.87
CA HIS A 53 -14.28 -10.90 -7.37
C HIS A 53 -13.57 -9.60 -7.03
N HIS A 54 -12.25 -9.66 -6.96
CA HIS A 54 -11.40 -8.49 -7.09
C HIS A 54 -10.97 -8.29 -8.54
N THR A 55 -10.50 -7.08 -8.85
CA THR A 55 -10.17 -6.68 -10.23
C THR A 55 -9.16 -7.59 -10.91
N THR A 56 -8.12 -8.03 -10.19
CA THR A 56 -7.09 -8.94 -10.73
C THR A 56 -7.57 -10.37 -10.85
N ASP A 57 -8.38 -10.84 -9.91
CA ASP A 57 -8.92 -12.19 -9.91
C ASP A 57 -9.87 -12.38 -11.10
N ALA A 58 -10.75 -11.41 -11.33
CA ALA A 58 -11.63 -11.38 -12.48
C ALA A 58 -10.87 -11.43 -13.82
N LYS A 59 -9.81 -10.63 -13.95
CA LYS A 59 -8.95 -10.64 -15.15
C LYS A 59 -8.25 -12.00 -15.33
N ALA A 60 -7.76 -12.60 -14.25
CA ALA A 60 -7.07 -13.89 -14.30
C ALA A 60 -8.03 -15.03 -14.69
N GLU A 61 -9.25 -15.05 -14.15
CA GLU A 61 -10.28 -16.03 -14.48
C GLU A 61 -10.70 -15.92 -15.95
N TYR A 62 -10.95 -14.70 -16.44
CA TYR A 62 -11.25 -14.49 -17.85
C TYR A 62 -10.13 -14.96 -18.77
N ALA A 63 -8.88 -14.62 -18.45
CA ALA A 63 -7.74 -15.02 -19.25
C ALA A 63 -7.54 -16.55 -19.28
N ALA A 64 -7.79 -17.23 -18.16
CA ALA A 64 -7.72 -18.68 -18.08
C ALA A 64 -8.80 -19.35 -18.93
N LEU A 65 -10.06 -18.91 -18.84
CA LEU A 65 -11.15 -19.42 -19.65
C LEU A 65 -10.94 -19.15 -21.14
N GLU A 66 -10.49 -17.94 -21.49
CA GLU A 66 -10.17 -17.58 -22.87
C GLU A 66 -9.07 -18.47 -23.45
N ALA A 67 -8.01 -18.74 -22.70
CA ALA A 67 -6.94 -19.63 -23.10
C ALA A 67 -7.41 -21.08 -23.31
N GLU A 68 -8.36 -21.55 -22.51
CA GLU A 68 -8.96 -22.87 -22.66
C GLU A 68 -9.86 -22.95 -23.90
N LEU A 69 -10.78 -22.01 -24.06
CA LEU A 69 -11.78 -22.04 -25.16
C LEU A 69 -11.18 -21.73 -26.52
N LEU A 70 -10.10 -20.97 -26.57
CA LEU A 70 -9.44 -20.56 -27.82
C LEU A 70 -8.12 -21.30 -28.11
N LYS A 71 -7.81 -22.37 -27.37
CA LYS A 71 -6.53 -23.09 -27.47
C LYS A 71 -6.21 -23.63 -28.87
N ASP A 72 -7.23 -24.04 -29.62
CA ASP A 72 -7.09 -24.62 -30.96
C ASP A 72 -7.28 -23.57 -32.08
N ARG A 73 -7.41 -22.27 -31.71
CA ARG A 73 -7.63 -21.19 -32.64
C ARG A 73 -6.35 -20.42 -32.92
N SER A 74 -5.98 -20.35 -34.20
CA SER A 74 -4.85 -19.52 -34.65
C SER A 74 -5.24 -18.05 -34.75
N GLU A 75 -4.27 -17.16 -34.66
CA GLU A 75 -4.48 -15.76 -34.98
C GLU A 75 -4.74 -15.57 -36.44
N PRO A 76 -5.58 -14.58 -36.84
CA PRO A 76 -5.92 -14.34 -38.23
C PRO A 76 -4.68 -13.90 -39.03
N ASN A 77 -4.46 -14.54 -40.18
CA ASN A 77 -3.39 -14.13 -41.06
C ASN A 77 -3.78 -12.82 -41.78
N ILE A 78 -3.02 -11.77 -41.52
CA ILE A 78 -3.18 -10.44 -42.10
C ILE A 78 -1.99 -10.00 -42.94
N GLU A 79 -1.01 -10.89 -43.15
CA GLU A 79 0.18 -10.60 -43.92
C GLU A 79 -0.16 -10.39 -45.41
N GLY A 80 0.29 -9.26 -45.96
CA GLY A 80 0.04 -8.90 -47.33
C GLY A 80 -1.35 -8.26 -47.62
N LEU A 81 -2.21 -8.07 -46.64
CA LEU A 81 -3.51 -7.39 -46.81
C LEU A 81 -3.36 -5.86 -46.73
N GLU A 82 -4.20 -5.15 -47.48
CA GLU A 82 -4.32 -3.71 -47.31
C GLU A 82 -4.93 -3.36 -45.93
N GLU A 83 -4.65 -2.14 -45.41
CA GLU A 83 -5.05 -1.70 -44.06
C GLU A 83 -6.57 -1.89 -43.80
N GLN A 84 -7.41 -1.61 -44.75
CA GLN A 84 -8.86 -1.79 -44.64
C GLN A 84 -9.24 -3.26 -44.54
N GLU A 85 -8.67 -4.13 -45.39
CA GLU A 85 -8.91 -5.57 -45.37
C GLU A 85 -8.42 -6.20 -44.07
N ALA A 86 -7.19 -5.88 -43.64
CA ALA A 86 -6.64 -6.33 -42.34
C ALA A 86 -7.53 -5.92 -41.16
N ARG A 87 -8.11 -4.73 -41.20
CA ARG A 87 -9.05 -4.23 -40.19
C ARG A 87 -10.36 -5.01 -40.18
N MET A 88 -10.88 -5.39 -41.35
CA MET A 88 -12.09 -6.21 -41.45
C MET A 88 -11.85 -7.62 -40.92
N VAL A 89 -10.74 -8.24 -41.28
CA VAL A 89 -10.35 -9.58 -40.80
C VAL A 89 -10.19 -9.60 -39.28
N LYS A 90 -9.46 -8.63 -38.69
CA LYS A 90 -9.35 -8.48 -37.25
C LYS A 90 -10.70 -8.29 -36.56
N LYS A 91 -11.61 -7.52 -37.15
CA LYS A 91 -12.95 -7.31 -36.62
C LYS A 91 -13.80 -8.58 -36.65
N ALA A 92 -13.68 -9.36 -37.70
CA ALA A 92 -14.40 -10.65 -37.83
C ALA A 92 -13.88 -11.63 -36.75
N ASP A 93 -12.57 -11.79 -36.65
CA ASP A 93 -11.96 -12.65 -35.64
C ASP A 93 -12.35 -12.22 -34.19
N TYR A 94 -12.33 -10.91 -33.92
CA TYR A 94 -12.78 -10.38 -32.64
C TYR A 94 -14.24 -10.76 -32.33
N ASN A 95 -15.13 -10.62 -33.29
CA ASN A 95 -16.56 -10.95 -33.12
C ASN A 95 -16.76 -12.45 -32.87
N ASP A 96 -16.01 -13.31 -33.56
CA ASP A 96 -16.08 -14.75 -33.40
C ASP A 96 -15.54 -15.18 -32.02
N ARG A 97 -14.36 -14.65 -31.60
CA ARG A 97 -13.80 -14.89 -30.26
C ARG A 97 -14.77 -14.44 -29.17
N ARG A 98 -15.38 -13.27 -29.38
CA ARG A 98 -16.37 -12.74 -28.47
C ARG A 98 -17.59 -13.63 -28.37
N ALA A 99 -18.12 -14.13 -29.47
CA ALA A 99 -19.28 -15.03 -29.48
C ALA A 99 -19.02 -16.34 -28.71
N ILE A 100 -17.79 -16.88 -28.81
CA ILE A 100 -17.36 -18.06 -28.03
C ILE A 100 -17.36 -17.75 -26.52
N MET A 101 -16.81 -16.62 -26.15
CA MET A 101 -16.72 -16.20 -24.72
C MET A 101 -18.12 -15.84 -24.17
N ASP A 102 -18.94 -15.15 -24.95
CA ASP A 102 -20.31 -14.74 -24.58
C ASP A 102 -21.25 -15.95 -24.39
N ALA A 103 -20.91 -17.14 -24.93
CA ALA A 103 -21.61 -18.39 -24.66
C ALA A 103 -21.40 -18.92 -23.23
N GLN A 104 -20.34 -18.53 -22.57
CA GLN A 104 -20.02 -18.88 -21.18
C GLN A 104 -19.60 -17.63 -20.40
N PRO A 105 -20.51 -16.67 -20.15
CA PRO A 105 -20.17 -15.38 -19.59
C PRO A 105 -19.75 -15.50 -18.11
N ILE A 106 -18.58 -14.98 -17.78
CA ILE A 106 -18.15 -14.84 -16.39
C ILE A 106 -18.85 -13.60 -15.81
N ARG A 107 -19.80 -13.83 -14.91
CA ARG A 107 -20.52 -12.77 -14.20
C ARG A 107 -19.78 -12.37 -12.93
N VAL A 108 -19.61 -11.07 -12.76
CA VAL A 108 -18.89 -10.50 -11.63
C VAL A 108 -19.67 -9.39 -10.97
N SER A 109 -19.46 -9.25 -9.65
CA SER A 109 -19.77 -8.06 -8.88
C SER A 109 -18.49 -7.55 -8.26
N ILE A 110 -18.11 -6.31 -8.56
CA ILE A 110 -16.88 -5.66 -8.10
C ILE A 110 -17.24 -4.34 -7.42
N ALA A 111 -16.60 -4.06 -6.28
CA ALA A 111 -16.69 -2.78 -5.60
C ALA A 111 -15.34 -2.08 -5.61
N GLY A 112 -15.31 -0.80 -5.97
CA GLY A 112 -14.06 -0.06 -6.03
C GLY A 112 -14.23 1.42 -6.37
N ARG A 113 -13.12 2.15 -6.31
CA ARG A 113 -13.04 3.58 -6.56
C ARG A 113 -12.86 3.87 -8.04
N MET A 114 -13.68 4.77 -8.59
CA MET A 114 -13.55 5.25 -9.96
C MET A 114 -12.37 6.21 -10.07
N MET A 115 -11.32 5.79 -10.77
CA MET A 115 -10.08 6.56 -10.95
C MET A 115 -9.98 7.30 -12.27
N PHE A 116 -10.82 6.92 -13.23
CA PHE A 116 -10.89 7.53 -14.56
C PHE A 116 -12.28 7.37 -15.13
N LYS A 117 -12.73 8.36 -15.90
CA LYS A 117 -14.02 8.31 -16.62
C LYS A 117 -13.89 9.04 -17.97
N ARG A 118 -14.39 8.38 -19.02
CA ARG A 118 -14.49 8.95 -20.36
C ARG A 118 -15.91 8.72 -20.90
N VAL A 119 -16.62 9.80 -21.08
CA VAL A 119 -18.01 9.78 -21.64
C VAL A 119 -17.97 9.97 -23.15
N MET A 120 -18.62 9.07 -23.89
CA MET A 120 -18.68 9.08 -25.35
C MET A 120 -20.12 8.89 -25.81
N GLY A 121 -20.97 9.91 -25.65
CA GLY A 121 -22.37 9.88 -26.09
C GLY A 121 -23.24 8.87 -25.33
N LYS A 122 -23.61 7.74 -25.98
CA LYS A 122 -24.46 6.67 -25.40
C LYS A 122 -23.67 5.60 -24.63
N ALA A 123 -22.35 5.63 -24.73
CA ALA A 123 -21.47 4.71 -24.04
C ALA A 123 -20.37 5.49 -23.30
N SER A 124 -19.78 4.87 -22.32
CA SER A 124 -18.70 5.44 -21.51
C SER A 124 -17.74 4.35 -21.07
N PHE A 125 -16.51 4.73 -20.78
CA PHE A 125 -15.56 3.88 -20.10
C PHE A 125 -15.17 4.52 -18.78
N CYS A 126 -14.97 3.71 -17.74
CA CYS A 126 -14.33 4.12 -16.52
C CYS A 126 -13.35 3.05 -16.04
N ASN A 127 -12.43 3.41 -15.16
CA ASN A 127 -11.55 2.48 -14.46
C ASN A 127 -11.92 2.44 -13.01
N ILE A 128 -12.13 1.24 -12.48
CA ILE A 128 -12.41 0.98 -11.07
C ILE A 128 -11.17 0.36 -10.45
N GLN A 129 -10.74 0.93 -9.33
CA GLN A 129 -9.60 0.48 -8.54
C GLN A 129 -10.09 -0.11 -7.23
N ASP A 130 -9.63 -1.32 -6.92
CA ASP A 130 -9.82 -1.98 -5.63
C ASP A 130 -8.50 -2.20 -4.87
N LYS A 131 -8.50 -3.13 -3.92
CA LYS A 131 -7.28 -3.43 -3.13
C LYS A 131 -6.19 -4.13 -3.93
N LEU A 132 -6.51 -4.86 -5.00
CA LEU A 132 -5.57 -5.66 -5.77
C LEU A 132 -5.11 -5.00 -7.08
N GLY A 133 -5.93 -4.09 -7.64
CA GLY A 133 -5.57 -3.44 -8.89
C GLY A 133 -6.68 -2.59 -9.47
N ASN A 134 -6.78 -2.58 -10.78
CA ASN A 134 -7.82 -1.87 -11.51
C ASN A 134 -8.38 -2.67 -12.68
N ILE A 135 -9.62 -2.38 -13.05
CA ILE A 135 -10.28 -2.95 -14.22
C ILE A 135 -11.04 -1.88 -14.99
N GLN A 136 -11.05 -1.97 -16.31
CA GLN A 136 -11.87 -1.13 -17.15
C GLN A 136 -13.33 -1.60 -17.10
N VAL A 137 -14.26 -0.64 -17.10
CA VAL A 137 -15.70 -0.89 -17.14
C VAL A 137 -16.29 -0.16 -18.33
N TYR A 138 -17.01 -0.88 -19.15
CA TYR A 138 -17.84 -0.35 -20.22
C TYR A 138 -19.25 -0.13 -19.72
N VAL A 139 -19.71 1.10 -19.77
CA VAL A 139 -21.02 1.53 -19.29
C VAL A 139 -21.82 2.06 -20.47
N ALA A 140 -22.84 1.31 -20.91
CA ALA A 140 -23.69 1.68 -22.04
C ALA A 140 -25.11 2.05 -21.57
N LYS A 141 -25.71 3.07 -22.18
CA LYS A 141 -27.11 3.48 -21.90
C LYS A 141 -28.08 2.32 -22.07
N ASP A 142 -27.85 1.52 -23.11
CA ASP A 142 -28.73 0.37 -23.47
C ASP A 142 -28.51 -0.82 -22.49
N GLY A 143 -27.35 -0.89 -21.82
CA GLY A 143 -27.04 -1.95 -20.84
C GLY A 143 -27.60 -1.67 -19.45
N ILE A 144 -27.43 -0.43 -18.94
CA ILE A 144 -27.84 -0.07 -17.56
C ILE A 144 -29.13 0.74 -17.48
N GLY A 145 -29.68 1.19 -18.61
CA GLY A 145 -30.85 2.06 -18.67
C GLY A 145 -30.50 3.55 -18.69
N GLU A 146 -31.51 4.35 -19.08
CA GLU A 146 -31.32 5.80 -19.32
C GLU A 146 -31.04 6.58 -18.01
N GLU A 147 -31.84 6.33 -16.95
CA GLU A 147 -31.72 7.04 -15.69
C GLU A 147 -30.38 6.70 -14.97
N PRO A 148 -29.98 5.43 -14.79
CA PRO A 148 -28.68 5.09 -14.22
C PRO A 148 -27.51 5.63 -15.05
N TYR A 149 -27.61 5.63 -16.37
CA TYR A 149 -26.57 6.19 -17.24
C TYR A 149 -26.45 7.71 -17.07
N ALA A 150 -27.57 8.43 -16.93
CA ALA A 150 -27.56 9.86 -16.68
C ALA A 150 -26.95 10.19 -15.30
N ALA A 151 -27.24 9.37 -14.27
CA ALA A 151 -26.64 9.47 -12.95
C ALA A 151 -25.12 9.21 -13.00
N PHE A 152 -24.70 8.16 -13.73
CA PHE A 152 -23.28 7.86 -13.93
C PHE A 152 -22.53 9.02 -14.60
N LYS A 153 -23.11 9.66 -15.61
CA LYS A 153 -22.48 10.83 -16.25
C LYS A 153 -22.22 11.98 -15.27
N LYS A 154 -23.07 12.17 -14.27
CA LYS A 154 -22.95 13.20 -13.24
C LYS A 154 -22.01 12.82 -12.08
N SER A 155 -21.61 11.55 -11.98
CA SER A 155 -20.70 11.08 -10.93
C SER A 155 -19.31 11.71 -11.08
N ASP A 156 -18.51 11.67 -10.01
CA ASP A 156 -17.20 12.30 -9.98
C ASP A 156 -16.08 11.26 -9.83
N ILE A 157 -14.90 11.56 -10.35
CA ILE A 157 -13.70 10.77 -10.08
C ILE A 157 -13.45 10.74 -8.57
N GLY A 158 -13.16 9.56 -8.04
CA GLY A 158 -13.06 9.30 -6.61
C GLY A 158 -14.30 8.66 -5.98
N ASP A 159 -15.46 8.71 -6.65
CA ASP A 159 -16.66 8.02 -6.19
C ASP A 159 -16.43 6.49 -6.15
N ILE A 160 -17.07 5.82 -5.19
CA ILE A 160 -16.97 4.36 -5.07
C ILE A 160 -18.27 3.73 -5.57
N PHE A 161 -18.12 2.74 -6.44
CA PHE A 161 -19.23 2.03 -7.07
C PHE A 161 -19.18 0.53 -6.77
N GLU A 162 -20.36 -0.06 -6.68
CA GLU A 162 -20.60 -1.47 -6.91
C GLU A 162 -21.06 -1.64 -8.35
N ILE A 163 -20.44 -2.57 -9.08
CA ILE A 163 -20.69 -2.80 -10.50
C ILE A 163 -20.92 -4.28 -10.72
N LYS A 164 -22.10 -4.62 -11.25
CA LYS A 164 -22.43 -5.98 -11.66
C LYS A 164 -22.47 -6.04 -13.19
N GLY A 165 -21.99 -7.16 -13.73
CA GLY A 165 -21.97 -7.39 -15.15
C GLY A 165 -21.19 -8.64 -15.53
N PHE A 166 -20.74 -8.69 -16.76
CA PHE A 166 -19.94 -9.80 -17.27
C PHE A 166 -18.64 -9.33 -17.88
N LEU A 167 -17.64 -10.20 -17.86
CA LEU A 167 -16.32 -9.92 -18.40
C LEU A 167 -16.31 -10.09 -19.93
N PHE A 168 -15.59 -9.23 -20.60
CA PHE A 168 -15.33 -9.32 -22.02
C PHE A 168 -13.98 -8.68 -22.36
N ARG A 169 -13.43 -9.02 -23.51
CA ARG A 169 -12.24 -8.35 -24.05
C ARG A 169 -12.67 -7.28 -25.06
N THR A 170 -12.12 -6.09 -24.94
CA THR A 170 -12.34 -5.01 -25.93
C THR A 170 -11.55 -5.29 -27.22
N MET A 171 -11.91 -4.60 -28.31
CA MET A 171 -11.14 -4.69 -29.57
C MET A 171 -9.68 -4.26 -29.43
N THR A 172 -9.35 -3.47 -28.42
CA THR A 172 -7.99 -3.03 -28.10
C THR A 172 -7.25 -4.02 -27.19
N GLY A 173 -7.89 -5.15 -26.82
CA GLY A 173 -7.27 -6.22 -26.05
C GLY A 173 -7.44 -6.11 -24.52
N GLU A 174 -8.07 -5.05 -23.99
CA GLU A 174 -8.26 -4.88 -22.54
C GLU A 174 -9.42 -5.73 -22.02
N ILE A 175 -9.18 -6.54 -20.98
CA ILE A 175 -10.24 -7.28 -20.26
C ILE A 175 -11.03 -6.28 -19.43
N SER A 176 -12.35 -6.22 -19.67
CA SER A 176 -13.24 -5.21 -19.14
C SER A 176 -14.54 -5.82 -18.63
N ILE A 177 -15.26 -5.09 -17.77
CA ILE A 177 -16.62 -5.44 -17.36
C ILE A 177 -17.60 -4.72 -18.28
N HIS A 178 -18.54 -5.45 -18.87
CA HIS A 178 -19.75 -4.88 -19.46
C HIS A 178 -20.77 -4.70 -18.33
N ALA A 179 -20.99 -3.46 -17.91
CA ALA A 179 -21.89 -3.17 -16.79
C ALA A 179 -23.36 -3.42 -17.16
N GLU A 180 -24.06 -4.15 -16.31
CA GLU A 180 -25.51 -4.38 -16.33
C GLU A 180 -26.19 -3.61 -15.19
N GLU A 181 -25.50 -3.48 -14.04
CA GLU A 181 -25.93 -2.65 -12.91
C GLU A 181 -24.75 -1.82 -12.40
N LEU A 182 -25.06 -0.61 -11.95
CA LEU A 182 -24.08 0.32 -11.41
C LEU A 182 -24.72 1.09 -10.25
N LYS A 183 -24.18 0.91 -9.06
CA LYS A 183 -24.67 1.50 -7.83
C LYS A 183 -23.59 2.35 -7.18
N LEU A 184 -23.87 3.63 -6.96
CA LEU A 184 -23.00 4.51 -6.16
C LEU A 184 -23.13 4.12 -4.68
N ILE A 185 -22.02 3.72 -4.04
CA ILE A 185 -21.99 3.27 -2.65
C ILE A 185 -21.26 4.25 -1.72
N SER A 186 -20.47 5.16 -2.27
CA SER A 186 -19.87 6.24 -1.49
C SER A 186 -19.48 7.41 -2.41
N LYS A 187 -19.82 8.64 -1.98
CA LYS A 187 -19.53 9.88 -2.71
C LYS A 187 -18.23 10.49 -2.26
N SER A 188 -17.33 10.76 -3.21
CA SER A 188 -16.11 11.52 -2.97
C SER A 188 -16.41 13.02 -2.94
N LEU A 189 -16.26 13.65 -1.78
CA LEU A 189 -16.54 15.09 -1.60
C LEU A 189 -15.33 15.97 -1.94
N LEU A 190 -14.13 15.42 -1.88
CA LEU A 190 -12.90 16.12 -2.27
C LEU A 190 -12.38 15.56 -3.59
N PRO A 191 -11.94 16.42 -4.53
CA PRO A 191 -11.27 15.95 -5.73
C PRO A 191 -9.97 15.23 -5.36
N LEU A 192 -9.64 14.18 -6.12
CA LEU A 192 -8.32 13.56 -6.01
C LEU A 192 -7.28 14.46 -6.69
N PRO A 193 -6.04 14.47 -6.21
CA PRO A 193 -4.94 15.13 -6.88
C PRO A 193 -4.81 14.67 -8.33
N GLU A 194 -4.45 15.59 -9.23
CA GLU A 194 -4.31 15.26 -10.65
C GLU A 194 -3.32 14.13 -10.89
N LYS A 195 -3.70 13.19 -11.77
CA LYS A 195 -2.96 11.97 -12.05
C LYS A 195 -1.53 12.21 -12.55
N PHE A 196 -1.29 13.35 -13.23
CA PHE A 196 0.01 13.68 -13.81
C PHE A 196 0.95 14.43 -12.85
N HIS A 197 0.41 15.09 -11.86
CA HIS A 197 1.19 15.83 -10.88
C HIS A 197 1.23 15.16 -9.51
N GLY A 198 0.32 14.23 -9.23
CA GLY A 198 0.26 13.37 -8.05
C GLY A 198 0.64 14.07 -6.74
N LEU A 199 0.57 13.38 -5.63
CA LEU A 199 1.23 13.82 -4.41
C LEU A 199 2.73 13.53 -4.52
N LYS A 200 3.53 14.50 -5.01
CA LYS A 200 5.00 14.38 -5.10
C LYS A 200 5.68 14.90 -3.85
N ASP A 201 5.10 15.93 -3.22
CA ASP A 201 5.63 16.51 -2.01
C ASP A 201 5.61 15.52 -0.85
N ALA A 202 6.79 15.26 -0.26
CA ALA A 202 6.96 14.24 0.77
C ALA A 202 6.15 14.56 2.04
N ASP A 203 6.11 15.81 2.48
CA ASP A 203 5.39 16.22 3.67
C ASP A 203 3.88 16.01 3.50
N THR A 204 3.32 16.42 2.37
CA THR A 204 1.91 16.20 2.03
C THR A 204 1.57 14.70 1.94
N ARG A 205 2.45 13.87 1.38
CA ARG A 205 2.28 12.41 1.32
C ARG A 205 2.24 11.79 2.72
N TYR A 206 3.07 12.25 3.64
CA TYR A 206 3.03 11.79 5.02
C TYR A 206 1.79 12.27 5.78
N ARG A 207 1.39 13.53 5.62
CA ARG A 207 0.23 14.11 6.32
C ARG A 207 -1.11 13.60 5.77
N ARG A 208 -1.18 13.31 4.47
CA ARG A 208 -2.38 12.82 3.79
C ARG A 208 -2.18 11.39 3.26
N ARG A 209 -1.67 10.52 4.10
CA ARG A 209 -1.33 9.13 3.75
C ARG A 209 -2.49 8.39 3.09
N TYR A 210 -3.72 8.63 3.51
CA TYR A 210 -4.92 8.03 2.91
C TYR A 210 -5.13 8.44 1.44
N VAL A 211 -4.76 9.67 1.06
CA VAL A 211 -4.79 10.10 -0.35
C VAL A 211 -3.61 9.50 -1.12
N ASP A 212 -2.41 9.51 -0.53
CA ASP A 212 -1.22 8.90 -1.11
C ASP A 212 -1.46 7.40 -1.46
N LEU A 213 -2.15 6.65 -0.59
CA LEU A 213 -2.54 5.26 -0.83
C LEU A 213 -3.54 5.09 -1.99
N ILE A 214 -4.33 6.13 -2.32
CA ILE A 214 -5.26 6.09 -3.45
C ILE A 214 -4.54 6.34 -4.77
N VAL A 215 -3.64 7.33 -4.80
CA VAL A 215 -3.03 7.82 -6.05
C VAL A 215 -1.70 7.15 -6.38
N ASN A 216 -1.00 6.58 -5.40
CA ASN A 216 0.29 5.91 -5.52
C ASN A 216 0.18 4.43 -5.06
N PRO A 217 -0.22 3.50 -5.94
CA PRO A 217 -0.44 2.09 -5.57
C PRO A 217 0.78 1.41 -4.94
N GLU A 218 2.00 1.78 -5.34
CA GLU A 218 3.25 1.25 -4.81
C GLU A 218 3.45 1.51 -3.31
N VAL A 219 2.84 2.58 -2.80
CA VAL A 219 2.86 2.89 -1.36
C VAL A 219 2.11 1.83 -0.57
N LYS A 220 0.98 1.35 -1.10
CA LYS A 220 0.19 0.29 -0.49
C LYS A 220 0.98 -1.02 -0.41
N ASP A 221 1.72 -1.36 -1.45
CA ASP A 221 2.58 -2.56 -1.46
C ASP A 221 3.62 -2.51 -0.33
N THR A 222 4.20 -1.34 -0.07
CA THR A 222 5.12 -1.13 1.07
C THR A 222 4.47 -1.49 2.41
N PHE A 223 3.21 -1.10 2.65
CA PHE A 223 2.50 -1.44 3.88
C PHE A 223 2.16 -2.93 3.97
N VAL A 224 1.79 -3.55 2.84
CA VAL A 224 1.54 -4.99 2.78
C VAL A 224 2.83 -5.77 3.06
N LYS A 225 3.95 -5.37 2.45
CA LYS A 225 5.27 -5.98 2.73
C LYS A 225 5.66 -5.83 4.19
N ARG A 226 5.46 -4.64 4.78
CA ARG A 226 5.72 -4.42 6.21
C ARG A 226 4.91 -5.40 7.09
N ALA A 227 3.63 -5.60 6.80
CA ALA A 227 2.80 -6.55 7.55
C ALA A 227 3.32 -7.99 7.42
N LYS A 228 3.71 -8.41 6.20
CA LYS A 228 4.32 -9.72 5.96
C LYS A 228 5.63 -9.90 6.72
N ILE A 229 6.50 -8.88 6.74
CA ILE A 229 7.75 -8.89 7.50
C ILE A 229 7.46 -9.13 8.98
N ILE A 230 6.57 -8.34 9.60
CA ILE A 230 6.25 -8.48 11.02
C ILE A 230 5.68 -9.88 11.33
N SER A 231 4.79 -10.39 10.49
CA SER A 231 4.24 -11.75 10.65
C SER A 231 5.34 -12.82 10.53
N SER A 232 6.29 -12.64 9.60
CA SER A 232 7.43 -13.55 9.44
C SER A 232 8.37 -13.52 10.63
N VAL A 233 8.61 -12.35 11.20
CA VAL A 233 9.44 -12.20 12.42
C VAL A 233 8.81 -12.97 13.58
N ARG A 234 7.50 -12.81 13.82
CA ARG A 234 6.75 -13.58 14.83
C ARG A 234 6.92 -15.07 14.60
N LYS A 235 6.57 -15.53 13.38
CA LYS A 235 6.67 -16.95 13.06
C LYS A 235 8.08 -17.51 13.26
N THR A 236 9.12 -16.76 12.90
CA THR A 236 10.52 -17.20 13.06
C THR A 236 10.89 -17.42 14.52
N LEU A 237 10.39 -16.59 15.43
CA LEU A 237 10.64 -16.70 16.86
C LEU A 237 9.75 -17.77 17.52
N ASP A 238 8.47 -17.80 17.18
CA ASP A 238 7.51 -18.79 17.69
C ASP A 238 7.92 -20.22 17.33
N ASP A 239 8.38 -20.45 16.09
CA ASP A 239 8.83 -21.77 15.61
C ASP A 239 10.03 -22.32 16.40
N VAL A 240 10.79 -21.47 17.09
CA VAL A 240 11.92 -21.88 17.95
C VAL A 240 11.62 -21.71 19.44
N GLY A 241 10.36 -21.55 19.80
CA GLY A 241 9.87 -21.61 21.18
C GLY A 241 9.98 -20.32 21.98
N TYR A 242 10.06 -19.15 21.30
CA TYR A 242 9.88 -17.88 21.99
C TYR A 242 8.41 -17.60 22.28
N ILE A 243 8.15 -16.85 23.32
CA ILE A 243 6.82 -16.40 23.73
C ILE A 243 6.74 -14.89 23.51
N GLU A 244 5.75 -14.44 22.69
CA GLU A 244 5.45 -13.01 22.59
C GLU A 244 4.78 -12.53 23.88
N VAL A 245 5.27 -11.44 24.42
CA VAL A 245 4.75 -10.84 25.65
C VAL A 245 4.46 -9.37 25.45
N GLU A 246 3.61 -8.82 26.31
CA GLU A 246 3.33 -7.39 26.40
C GLU A 246 3.73 -6.87 27.77
N THR A 247 4.56 -5.84 27.79
CA THR A 247 5.03 -5.20 29.02
C THR A 247 4.50 -3.76 29.12
N PRO A 248 4.46 -3.16 30.31
CA PRO A 248 3.87 -1.85 30.51
C PRO A 248 4.53 -0.76 29.66
N VAL A 249 3.71 0.07 29.01
CA VAL A 249 4.14 1.28 28.28
C VAL A 249 4.51 2.40 29.28
N LEU A 250 3.75 2.52 30.36
CA LEU A 250 4.01 3.51 31.41
C LEU A 250 4.87 2.89 32.50
N ASN A 251 5.99 3.53 32.79
CA ASN A 251 6.96 3.09 33.79
C ASN A 251 7.20 4.18 34.83
N THR A 252 7.52 3.78 36.05
CA THR A 252 7.95 4.70 37.12
C THR A 252 9.40 5.10 36.99
N ILE A 253 10.18 4.37 36.19
CA ILE A 253 11.61 4.60 35.95
C ILE A 253 11.88 4.45 34.48
N ALA A 254 12.45 5.46 33.83
CA ALA A 254 12.96 5.35 32.47
C ALA A 254 14.27 4.53 32.49
N GLY A 255 14.37 3.52 31.61
CA GLY A 255 15.57 2.68 31.54
C GLY A 255 15.59 1.75 30.34
N GLY A 256 16.69 1.01 30.14
CA GLY A 256 16.92 0.09 29.04
C GLY A 256 17.52 0.73 27.78
N ALA A 257 17.67 2.06 27.75
CA ALA A 257 18.30 2.80 26.66
C ALA A 257 18.81 4.16 27.14
N SER A 258 19.70 4.78 26.37
CA SER A 258 20.13 6.17 26.57
C SER A 258 19.31 7.09 25.67
N ALA A 259 18.12 7.48 26.14
CA ALA A 259 17.20 8.35 25.39
C ALA A 259 16.37 9.21 26.35
N ARG A 260 15.88 10.35 25.88
CA ARG A 260 14.98 11.22 26.66
C ARG A 260 13.55 10.67 26.62
N PRO A 261 12.90 10.37 27.77
CA PRO A 261 11.52 9.89 27.78
C PRO A 261 10.51 11.01 27.59
N PHE A 262 9.29 10.67 27.15
CA PHE A 262 8.09 11.48 27.39
C PHE A 262 7.62 11.26 28.82
N ILE A 263 7.23 12.33 29.49
CA ILE A 263 6.75 12.32 30.88
C ILE A 263 5.24 12.57 30.84
N THR A 264 4.49 11.81 31.61
CA THR A 264 3.06 12.00 31.85
C THR A 264 2.74 11.88 33.34
N HIS A 265 1.60 12.41 33.78
CA HIS A 265 1.19 12.39 35.18
C HIS A 265 0.00 11.44 35.38
N HIS A 266 0.10 10.53 36.35
CA HIS A 266 -0.98 9.64 36.76
C HIS A 266 -1.81 10.31 37.86
N ASN A 267 -2.94 10.91 37.50
CA ASN A 267 -3.74 11.75 38.40
C ASN A 267 -4.18 11.05 39.69
N ALA A 268 -4.60 9.78 39.61
CA ALA A 268 -5.09 9.06 40.79
C ALA A 268 -4.00 8.68 41.80
N LEU A 269 -2.75 8.55 41.36
CA LEU A 269 -1.62 8.21 42.20
C LEU A 269 -0.75 9.43 42.50
N ASP A 270 -1.03 10.58 41.93
CA ASP A 270 -0.21 11.80 42.04
C ASP A 270 1.26 11.52 41.75
N LEU A 271 1.51 10.84 40.61
CA LEU A 271 2.85 10.31 40.30
C LEU A 271 3.21 10.58 38.84
N ASP A 272 4.40 11.11 38.62
CA ASP A 272 4.96 11.21 37.26
C ASP A 272 5.41 9.84 36.77
N MET A 273 5.02 9.54 35.55
CA MET A 273 5.34 8.31 34.83
C MET A 273 6.04 8.62 33.52
N TYR A 274 6.83 7.68 33.06
CA TYR A 274 7.62 7.79 31.83
C TYR A 274 7.08 6.81 30.79
N MET A 275 6.86 7.30 29.57
CA MET A 275 6.62 6.39 28.44
C MET A 275 7.92 5.63 28.13
N ARG A 276 7.81 4.33 27.92
CA ARG A 276 8.97 3.45 27.74
C ARG A 276 9.85 3.87 26.55
N ILE A 277 11.16 3.85 26.77
CA ILE A 277 12.19 4.13 25.75
C ILE A 277 12.84 2.84 25.22
N ALA A 278 12.56 1.69 25.85
CA ALA A 278 12.97 0.34 25.51
C ALA A 278 12.10 -0.67 26.27
N THR A 279 12.13 -1.94 25.87
CA THR A 279 11.46 -3.06 26.55
C THR A 279 12.43 -3.96 27.32
N GLU A 280 13.71 -3.62 27.35
CA GLU A 280 14.81 -4.41 27.92
C GLU A 280 14.56 -4.87 29.36
N LEU A 281 14.33 -3.94 30.30
CA LEU A 281 14.24 -4.27 31.70
C LEU A 281 13.06 -5.19 32.04
N PRO A 282 11.85 -4.95 31.54
CA PRO A 282 10.73 -5.89 31.73
C PRO A 282 11.01 -7.27 31.15
N LEU A 283 11.58 -7.39 29.96
CA LEU A 283 11.89 -8.68 29.33
C LEU A 283 12.94 -9.45 30.12
N LYS A 284 13.99 -8.79 30.61
CA LYS A 284 14.97 -9.41 31.49
C LYS A 284 14.37 -9.92 32.82
N ARG A 285 13.37 -9.21 33.36
CA ARG A 285 12.63 -9.69 34.54
C ARG A 285 11.85 -10.96 34.26
N LEU A 286 11.30 -11.12 33.06
CA LEU A 286 10.61 -12.34 32.65
C LEU A 286 11.58 -13.52 32.53
N ILE A 287 12.81 -13.31 32.04
CA ILE A 287 13.87 -14.32 32.03
C ILE A 287 14.20 -14.75 33.46
N VAL A 288 14.37 -13.80 34.39
CA VAL A 288 14.60 -14.10 35.81
C VAL A 288 13.42 -14.88 36.41
N GLY A 289 12.19 -14.62 35.95
CA GLY A 289 10.96 -15.33 36.31
C GLY A 289 10.84 -16.75 35.74
N GLY A 290 11.84 -17.21 34.94
CA GLY A 290 11.87 -18.54 34.37
C GLY A 290 11.30 -18.69 32.96
N MET A 291 10.98 -17.58 32.30
CA MET A 291 10.60 -17.60 30.86
C MET A 291 11.88 -17.59 30.02
N GLU A 292 12.31 -18.74 29.55
CA GLU A 292 13.63 -18.91 28.92
C GLU A 292 13.80 -18.21 27.58
N ARG A 293 12.69 -17.93 26.85
CA ARG A 293 12.68 -17.26 25.54
C ARG A 293 11.48 -16.35 25.45
N VAL A 294 11.74 -15.05 25.38
CA VAL A 294 10.69 -14.03 25.30
C VAL A 294 11.02 -12.99 24.24
N TYR A 295 10.00 -12.42 23.63
CA TYR A 295 10.15 -11.26 22.77
C TYR A 295 8.92 -10.34 22.89
N GLU A 296 9.13 -9.08 22.54
CA GLU A 296 8.06 -8.10 22.41
C GLU A 296 8.25 -7.28 21.14
N ILE A 297 7.20 -7.18 20.33
CA ILE A 297 7.12 -6.22 19.22
C ILE A 297 6.20 -5.09 19.66
N GLY A 298 6.76 -3.94 19.96
CA GLY A 298 6.01 -2.84 20.55
C GLY A 298 6.46 -1.45 20.12
N ARG A 299 5.61 -0.48 20.44
CA ARG A 299 5.97 0.94 20.33
C ARG A 299 6.85 1.34 21.49
N ILE A 300 7.90 2.08 21.16
CA ILE A 300 8.71 2.81 22.11
C ILE A 300 8.71 4.30 21.76
N PHE A 301 9.06 5.14 22.74
CA PHE A 301 8.87 6.58 22.68
C PHE A 301 10.14 7.29 23.11
N ARG A 302 10.70 8.14 22.26
CA ARG A 302 11.89 8.94 22.55
C ARG A 302 11.61 10.39 22.23
N ASN A 303 11.66 11.25 23.25
CA ASN A 303 11.40 12.68 23.14
C ASN A 303 12.65 13.41 22.62
N GLU A 304 12.97 13.15 21.37
CA GLU A 304 14.15 13.64 20.66
C GLU A 304 13.76 14.31 19.35
N GLY A 305 14.74 14.82 18.59
CA GLY A 305 14.51 15.48 17.32
C GLY A 305 13.91 14.54 16.26
N MET A 306 13.13 15.10 15.35
CA MET A 306 12.50 14.40 14.22
C MET A 306 13.26 14.70 12.93
N ASP A 307 13.52 13.65 12.14
CA ASP A 307 14.01 13.74 10.77
C ASP A 307 13.41 12.63 9.89
N THR A 308 13.90 12.45 8.67
CA THR A 308 13.41 11.41 7.75
C THR A 308 13.68 9.98 8.20
N ARG A 309 14.49 9.77 9.23
CA ARG A 309 14.88 8.44 9.76
C ARG A 309 14.50 8.27 11.24
N HIS A 310 14.27 9.36 11.94
CA HIS A 310 13.97 9.36 13.38
C HIS A 310 12.58 9.92 13.61
N ASN A 311 11.75 9.13 14.27
CA ASN A 311 10.41 9.51 14.70
C ASN A 311 10.33 9.37 16.22
N PRO A 312 9.65 10.26 16.95
CA PRO A 312 9.56 10.19 18.41
C PRO A 312 8.85 8.93 18.91
N GLU A 313 8.05 8.28 18.06
CA GLU A 313 7.47 6.96 18.33
C GLU A 313 7.78 6.00 17.18
N PHE A 314 8.24 4.80 17.47
CA PHE A 314 8.56 3.79 16.47
C PHE A 314 8.41 2.38 17.03
N THR A 315 8.26 1.41 16.12
CA THR A 315 8.14 0.00 16.49
C THR A 315 9.51 -0.64 16.53
N THR A 316 9.82 -1.32 17.66
CA THR A 316 11.01 -2.18 17.79
C THR A 316 10.58 -3.61 18.05
N ILE A 317 11.53 -4.50 17.90
CA ILE A 317 11.50 -5.82 18.50
C ILE A 317 12.71 -5.96 19.42
N GLU A 318 12.48 -6.44 20.63
CA GLU A 318 13.53 -6.95 21.52
C GLU A 318 13.22 -8.40 21.87
N PHE A 319 14.23 -9.24 21.91
CA PHE A 319 14.08 -10.66 22.23
C PHE A 319 15.27 -11.14 23.07
N TYR A 320 14.99 -12.03 24.02
CA TYR A 320 15.94 -12.52 25.00
C TYR A 320 15.83 -14.03 25.12
N GLU A 321 16.97 -14.73 25.22
CA GLU A 321 17.06 -16.18 25.31
C GLU A 321 18.05 -16.55 26.43
N ALA A 322 17.61 -17.39 27.36
CA ALA A 322 18.48 -17.97 28.39
C ALA A 322 19.32 -19.10 27.78
N TYR A 323 20.46 -19.41 28.44
CA TYR A 323 21.36 -20.51 28.10
C TYR A 323 21.96 -20.44 26.67
N THR A 324 22.09 -19.24 26.14
CA THR A 324 22.75 -18.96 24.86
C THR A 324 23.76 -17.82 25.00
N ASP A 325 24.60 -17.66 23.97
CA ASP A 325 25.57 -16.55 23.88
C ASP A 325 25.26 -15.64 22.69
N TYR A 326 26.15 -14.66 22.45
CA TYR A 326 25.99 -13.73 21.31
C TYR A 326 26.05 -14.44 19.95
N ASN A 327 26.70 -15.61 19.81
CA ASN A 327 26.72 -16.36 18.57
C ASN A 327 25.34 -16.94 18.27
N GLY A 328 24.65 -17.49 19.26
CA GLY A 328 23.28 -17.93 19.13
C GLY A 328 22.34 -16.79 18.73
N MET A 329 22.54 -15.60 19.31
CA MET A 329 21.74 -14.42 18.96
C MET A 329 22.04 -13.89 17.55
N MET A 330 23.29 -14.03 17.04
CA MET A 330 23.61 -13.75 15.64
C MET A 330 22.86 -14.71 14.70
N ASP A 331 22.81 -16.02 15.02
CA ASP A 331 22.06 -17.01 14.24
C ASP A 331 20.57 -16.66 14.19
N ARG A 332 19.97 -16.28 15.31
CA ARG A 332 18.58 -15.83 15.36
C ARG A 332 18.34 -14.59 14.50
N THR A 333 19.22 -13.60 14.59
CA THR A 333 19.11 -12.36 13.80
C THR A 333 19.22 -12.65 12.30
N GLU A 334 20.16 -13.50 11.91
CA GLU A 334 20.32 -13.92 10.52
C GLU A 334 19.07 -14.62 9.99
N ALA A 335 18.49 -15.55 10.77
CA ALA A 335 17.25 -16.24 10.43
C ALA A 335 16.06 -15.27 10.27
N ILE A 336 15.91 -14.31 11.20
CA ILE A 336 14.87 -13.28 11.13
C ILE A 336 14.96 -12.47 9.84
N VAL A 337 16.15 -11.96 9.49
CA VAL A 337 16.34 -11.12 8.30
C VAL A 337 16.08 -11.93 7.02
N ARG A 338 16.58 -13.16 6.93
CA ARG A 338 16.36 -14.04 5.76
C ARG A 338 14.88 -14.35 5.56
N ASN A 339 14.20 -14.80 6.61
CA ASN A 339 12.79 -15.15 6.53
C ASN A 339 11.92 -13.95 6.21
N ALA A 340 12.25 -12.77 6.75
CA ALA A 340 11.57 -11.52 6.42
C ALA A 340 11.73 -11.13 4.94
N ALA A 341 12.94 -11.28 4.38
CA ALA A 341 13.19 -11.02 2.96
C ALA A 341 12.37 -11.95 2.06
N MET A 342 12.36 -13.25 2.36
CA MET A 342 11.56 -14.24 1.63
C MET A 342 10.06 -13.93 1.73
N ALA A 343 9.55 -13.60 2.91
CA ALA A 343 8.14 -13.28 3.11
C ALA A 343 7.69 -12.01 2.37
N ALA A 344 8.56 -11.00 2.29
CA ALA A 344 8.26 -9.74 1.64
C ALA A 344 8.39 -9.79 0.12
N ASN A 345 9.41 -10.46 -0.40
CA ASN A 345 9.84 -10.38 -1.79
C ASN A 345 9.80 -11.72 -2.54
N GLY A 346 9.61 -12.84 -1.86
CA GLY A 346 9.68 -14.18 -2.46
C GLY A 346 11.11 -14.61 -2.86
N THR A 347 12.13 -13.86 -2.42
CA THR A 347 13.53 -14.12 -2.74
C THR A 347 14.44 -13.59 -1.64
N TYR A 348 15.63 -14.18 -1.49
CA TYR A 348 16.70 -13.69 -0.62
C TYR A 348 17.54 -12.57 -1.27
N LYS A 349 17.38 -12.34 -2.57
CA LYS A 349 18.11 -11.29 -3.28
C LYS A 349 17.30 -9.99 -3.23
N VAL A 350 17.91 -8.96 -2.68
CA VAL A 350 17.26 -7.64 -2.51
C VAL A 350 18.19 -6.54 -2.99
N THR A 351 17.63 -5.49 -3.58
CA THR A 351 18.38 -4.30 -3.98
C THR A 351 18.10 -3.17 -3.00
N PHE A 352 19.13 -2.62 -2.39
CA PHE A 352 19.04 -1.49 -1.49
C PHE A 352 19.95 -0.34 -1.96
N LYS A 353 19.36 0.81 -2.28
CA LYS A 353 20.07 2.00 -2.81
C LYS A 353 20.99 1.66 -4.00
N GLY A 354 20.53 0.80 -4.91
CA GLY A 354 21.26 0.40 -6.10
C GLY A 354 22.35 -0.66 -5.86
N VAL A 355 22.47 -1.20 -4.64
CA VAL A 355 23.39 -2.29 -4.30
C VAL A 355 22.60 -3.59 -4.17
N ASP A 356 23.00 -4.60 -4.90
CA ASP A 356 22.41 -5.94 -4.79
C ASP A 356 23.01 -6.69 -3.59
N ILE A 357 22.13 -7.16 -2.71
CA ILE A 357 22.47 -7.88 -1.50
C ILE A 357 21.90 -9.28 -1.61
N ASP A 358 22.75 -10.28 -1.43
CA ASP A 358 22.37 -11.69 -1.40
C ASP A 358 22.31 -12.16 0.05
N LEU A 359 21.09 -12.23 0.60
CA LEU A 359 20.82 -12.66 1.97
C LEU A 359 20.81 -14.20 2.14
N GLU A 360 20.97 -14.98 1.05
CA GLU A 360 21.12 -16.44 1.11
C GLU A 360 22.47 -16.84 1.67
N LYS A 361 23.50 -16.02 1.42
CA LYS A 361 24.85 -16.24 1.93
C LYS A 361 24.92 -16.02 3.44
N PRO A 362 25.77 -16.78 4.16
CA PRO A 362 26.00 -16.52 5.58
C PRO A 362 26.45 -15.08 5.82
N PHE A 363 25.95 -14.47 6.88
CA PHE A 363 26.36 -13.11 7.26
C PHE A 363 27.78 -13.11 7.76
N ALA A 364 28.56 -12.10 7.34
CA ALA A 364 29.92 -11.94 7.83
C ALA A 364 29.91 -11.67 9.34
N ARG A 365 30.75 -12.40 10.08
CA ARG A 365 30.94 -12.22 11.51
C ARG A 365 32.32 -11.62 11.73
N MET A 366 32.37 -10.50 12.38
CA MET A 366 33.61 -9.79 12.68
C MET A 366 33.42 -8.93 13.93
N SER A 367 34.49 -8.67 14.68
CA SER A 367 34.48 -7.74 15.78
C SER A 367 34.31 -6.30 15.28
N MET A 368 33.92 -5.36 16.18
CA MET A 368 33.84 -3.95 15.81
C MET A 368 35.17 -3.38 15.33
N THR A 369 36.29 -3.76 15.98
CA THR A 369 37.65 -3.32 15.62
C THR A 369 38.02 -3.84 14.22
N GLU A 370 37.76 -5.12 13.92
CA GLU A 370 37.96 -5.69 12.59
C GLU A 370 37.09 -4.99 11.53
N ALA A 371 35.84 -4.68 11.85
CA ALA A 371 34.95 -4.00 10.91
C ALA A 371 35.47 -2.58 10.60
N VAL A 372 35.86 -1.82 11.62
CA VAL A 372 36.45 -0.49 11.43
C VAL A 372 37.71 -0.57 10.59
N LYS A 373 38.66 -1.45 10.95
CA LYS A 373 39.90 -1.67 10.19
C LYS A 373 39.63 -2.00 8.73
N LYS A 374 38.67 -2.91 8.48
CA LYS A 374 38.31 -3.33 7.11
C LYS A 374 37.74 -2.20 6.25
N TYR A 375 36.89 -1.35 6.79
CA TYR A 375 36.16 -0.36 6.00
C TYR A 375 36.76 1.05 6.03
N THR A 376 37.59 1.38 7.04
CA THR A 376 38.24 2.70 7.17
C THR A 376 39.75 2.66 7.02
N GLY A 377 40.37 1.48 7.18
CA GLY A 377 41.82 1.33 7.26
C GLY A 377 42.43 1.68 8.62
N ILE A 378 41.61 2.10 9.57
CA ILE A 378 42.06 2.51 10.91
C ILE A 378 42.10 1.27 11.82
N ASP A 379 43.24 0.97 12.37
CA ASP A 379 43.43 -0.11 13.32
C ASP A 379 43.46 0.41 14.77
N PHE A 380 42.39 0.15 15.52
CA PHE A 380 42.30 0.59 16.89
C PHE A 380 43.31 -0.11 17.84
N ASP A 381 43.80 -1.29 17.46
CA ASP A 381 44.82 -2.00 18.28
C ASP A 381 46.17 -1.28 18.21
N GLU A 382 46.45 -0.46 17.19
CA GLU A 382 47.62 0.40 17.12
C GLU A 382 47.57 1.60 18.08
N PHE A 383 46.38 1.94 18.59
CA PHE A 383 46.15 3.08 19.48
C PHE A 383 45.83 2.67 20.92
N ALA A 384 45.81 1.38 21.24
CA ALA A 384 45.30 0.82 22.51
C ALA A 384 46.00 1.31 23.79
N CYS A 385 47.10 2.03 23.69
CA CYS A 385 47.83 2.55 24.83
C CYS A 385 48.20 4.04 24.74
N ASP A 386 47.71 4.76 23.77
CA ASP A 386 48.10 6.17 23.51
C ASP A 386 46.90 7.09 23.78
N HIS A 387 46.80 7.62 25.02
CA HIS A 387 45.77 8.57 25.42
C HIS A 387 45.89 9.96 24.81
N GLU A 388 46.92 10.22 24.00
CA GLU A 388 47.21 11.50 23.36
C GLU A 388 46.89 11.52 21.86
N LYS A 389 46.44 10.41 21.26
CA LYS A 389 45.99 10.27 19.89
C LYS A 389 44.51 9.90 19.84
#